data_d05b36a5aa9628fca4b7bc76bea7847b
#
_entry.id   d05b36a5aa9628fca4b7bc76bea7847b
#
_cell.length_a   1.000
_cell.length_b   1.000
_cell.length_c   1.000
_cell.angle_alpha   90.00
_cell.angle_beta   90.00
_cell.angle_gamma   90.00
#
_symmetry.space_group_name_H-M   'P 1'
#
loop_
_entity.id
_entity.type
_entity.pdbx_description
1 polymer ?
#
loop_
_entity_poly.entity_id
_entity_poly.type
_entity_poly.pdbx_seq_one_letter_code
_entity_poly.pdbx_strand_id
1 'polypeptide(L)'
;FNTPAGIRFGVDVLTDSVEEIIRVLGPRILVVSDPELSRISLYQPLVENLIKRGIEVKIFDQVEQDPTLRNLEMAIETGVGFLATGVLGFGGGSPMDVAKLTALFLSSGENIESIWGVNKIKGPRLPLILVPTTAGTGSEVTPVSIITVENREKRGASSQVLIPDLAILDPSLTMKLPPGI
;
A
#
# COMPACT_ATOMS: atom_id res chain seq x y z
N PHE A 1 8.98 -16.69 12.05
CA PHE A 1 7.94 -16.49 11.05
C PHE A 1 7.13 -15.26 11.44
N ASN A 2 7.08 -14.24 10.57
CA ASN A 2 6.38 -12.99 10.85
C ASN A 2 5.28 -12.79 9.82
N THR A 3 4.08 -12.46 10.30
CA THR A 3 2.90 -12.16 9.49
C THR A 3 2.31 -10.82 9.93
N PRO A 4 1.42 -10.21 9.13
CA PRO A 4 0.60 -9.10 9.59
C PRO A 4 -0.08 -9.42 10.93
N ALA A 5 -0.29 -8.38 11.74
CA ALA A 5 -1.01 -8.53 13.01
C ALA A 5 -2.46 -8.99 12.79
N GLY A 6 -3.06 -8.64 11.66
CA GLY A 6 -4.39 -9.08 11.25
C GLY A 6 -4.43 -9.49 9.78
N ILE A 7 -5.21 -10.54 9.49
CA ILE A 7 -5.57 -10.94 8.12
C ILE A 7 -7.09 -11.11 8.08
N ARG A 8 -7.74 -10.49 7.09
CA ARG A 8 -9.15 -10.69 6.78
C ARG A 8 -9.24 -11.38 5.42
N PHE A 9 -9.99 -12.46 5.35
CA PHE A 9 -10.19 -13.21 4.12
C PHE A 9 -11.65 -13.57 3.94
N GLY A 10 -12.20 -13.27 2.77
CA GLY A 10 -13.58 -13.60 2.41
C GLY A 10 -14.10 -12.74 1.27
N VAL A 11 -15.19 -13.18 0.67
CA VAL A 11 -15.90 -12.41 -0.37
C VAL A 11 -16.52 -11.18 0.28
N ASP A 12 -16.36 -10.01 -0.35
CA ASP A 12 -16.85 -8.71 0.12
C ASP A 12 -16.27 -8.26 1.47
N VAL A 13 -15.23 -8.94 1.97
CA VAL A 13 -14.63 -8.63 3.27
C VAL A 13 -14.02 -7.23 3.33
N LEU A 14 -13.65 -6.64 2.19
CA LEU A 14 -13.19 -5.26 2.12
C LEU A 14 -14.27 -4.29 2.60
N THR A 15 -15.52 -4.50 2.18
CA THR A 15 -16.67 -3.68 2.59
C THR A 15 -16.96 -3.84 4.08
N ASP A 16 -16.87 -5.05 4.59
CA ASP A 16 -17.10 -5.36 6.01
C ASP A 16 -16.00 -4.80 6.92
N SER A 17 -14.80 -4.58 6.36
CA SER A 17 -13.63 -4.11 7.11
C SER A 17 -13.51 -2.58 7.24
N VAL A 18 -14.46 -1.78 6.73
CA VAL A 18 -14.34 -0.32 6.68
C VAL A 18 -14.12 0.32 8.06
N GLU A 19 -14.82 -0.12 9.09
CA GLU A 19 -14.62 0.39 10.45
C GLU A 19 -13.24 0.04 11.02
N GLU A 20 -12.71 -1.13 10.67
CA GLU A 20 -11.37 -1.54 11.06
C GLU A 20 -10.31 -0.73 10.31
N ILE A 21 -10.51 -0.47 9.02
CA ILE A 21 -9.64 0.40 8.21
C ILE A 21 -9.53 1.78 8.86
N ILE A 22 -10.66 2.40 9.22
CA ILE A 22 -10.70 3.71 9.87
C ILE A 22 -9.95 3.69 11.20
N ARG A 23 -10.20 2.67 12.02
CA ARG A 23 -9.56 2.53 13.33
C ARG A 23 -8.03 2.40 13.21
N VAL A 24 -7.54 1.68 12.19
CA VAL A 24 -6.11 1.44 12.00
C VAL A 24 -5.43 2.65 11.36
N LEU A 25 -6.00 3.21 10.28
CA LEU A 25 -5.34 4.25 9.48
C LEU A 25 -5.60 5.67 9.95
N GLY A 26 -6.63 5.88 10.78
CA GLY A 26 -7.01 7.21 11.25
C GLY A 26 -7.79 8.04 10.23
N PRO A 27 -7.92 9.37 10.47
CA PRO A 27 -8.87 10.21 9.74
C PRO A 27 -8.41 10.67 8.34
N ARG A 28 -7.14 10.50 7.98
CA ARG A 28 -6.57 11.00 6.72
C ARG A 28 -5.83 9.88 6.02
N ILE A 29 -6.50 9.20 5.10
CA ILE A 29 -6.00 7.98 4.46
C ILE A 29 -5.43 8.31 3.08
N LEU A 30 -4.14 7.99 2.87
CA LEU A 30 -3.53 7.96 1.53
C LEU A 30 -3.75 6.58 0.91
N VAL A 31 -4.48 6.54 -0.19
CA VAL A 31 -4.62 5.33 -1.03
C VAL A 31 -3.54 5.36 -2.10
N VAL A 32 -2.71 4.31 -2.15
CA VAL A 32 -1.66 4.11 -3.16
C VAL A 32 -2.11 3.00 -4.09
N SER A 33 -2.23 3.30 -5.39
CA SER A 33 -2.76 2.39 -6.41
C SER A 33 -2.10 2.63 -7.77
N ASP A 34 -2.60 1.97 -8.80
CA ASP A 34 -2.15 2.10 -10.18
C ASP A 34 -3.24 2.67 -11.11
N PRO A 35 -2.84 3.18 -12.29
CA PRO A 35 -3.78 3.80 -13.24
C PRO A 35 -4.85 2.84 -13.78
N GLU A 36 -4.55 1.55 -13.90
CA GLU A 36 -5.51 0.58 -14.43
C GLU A 36 -6.67 0.36 -13.47
N LEU A 37 -6.38 0.24 -12.18
CA LEU A 37 -7.40 0.10 -11.14
C LEU A 37 -8.22 1.39 -10.98
N SER A 38 -7.59 2.55 -11.18
CA SER A 38 -8.28 3.84 -11.25
C SER A 38 -9.27 3.88 -12.42
N ARG A 39 -8.82 3.48 -13.61
CA ARG A 39 -9.63 3.47 -14.83
C ARG A 39 -10.89 2.60 -14.71
N ILE A 40 -10.80 1.45 -14.04
CA ILE A 40 -11.96 0.57 -13.79
C ILE A 40 -12.69 0.89 -12.49
N SER A 41 -12.28 1.96 -11.77
CA SER A 41 -12.90 2.41 -10.52
C SER A 41 -13.00 1.34 -9.43
N LEU A 42 -12.01 0.42 -9.36
CA LEU A 42 -12.10 -0.76 -8.49
C LEU A 42 -12.11 -0.42 -6.99
N TYR A 43 -11.35 0.59 -6.57
CA TYR A 43 -11.33 1.05 -5.18
C TYR A 43 -12.37 2.14 -4.87
N GLN A 44 -13.09 2.63 -5.87
CA GLN A 44 -14.03 3.74 -5.70
C GLN A 44 -15.12 3.46 -4.64
N PRO A 45 -15.74 2.27 -4.59
CA PRO A 45 -16.75 1.97 -3.56
C PRO A 45 -16.19 2.08 -2.13
N LEU A 46 -14.94 1.67 -1.90
CA LEU A 46 -14.27 1.84 -0.61
C LEU A 46 -14.06 3.32 -0.28
N VAL A 47 -13.53 4.10 -1.23
CA VAL A 47 -13.26 5.53 -1.06
C VAL A 47 -14.54 6.28 -0.71
N GLU A 48 -15.63 6.05 -1.45
CA GLU A 48 -16.93 6.67 -1.17
C GLU A 48 -17.47 6.31 0.22
N ASN A 49 -17.28 5.06 0.63
CA ASN A 49 -17.71 4.59 1.94
C ASN A 49 -16.93 5.26 3.08
N LEU A 50 -15.61 5.44 2.90
CA LEU A 50 -14.76 6.16 3.85
C LEU A 50 -15.17 7.65 3.95
N ILE A 51 -15.37 8.32 2.80
CA ILE A 51 -15.78 9.73 2.76
C ILE A 51 -17.15 9.94 3.43
N LYS A 52 -18.12 9.06 3.18
CA LYS A 52 -19.45 9.09 3.84
C LYS A 52 -19.35 8.99 5.37
N ARG A 53 -18.26 8.43 5.90
CA ARG A 53 -17.98 8.35 7.34
C ARG A 53 -17.11 9.50 7.86
N GLY A 54 -16.89 10.54 7.06
CA GLY A 54 -16.12 11.71 7.45
C GLY A 54 -14.60 11.54 7.38
N ILE A 55 -14.11 10.50 6.70
CA ILE A 55 -12.68 10.28 6.50
C ILE A 55 -12.21 11.09 5.29
N GLU A 56 -11.11 11.81 5.45
CA GLU A 56 -10.42 12.44 4.34
C GLU A 56 -9.60 11.39 3.59
N VAL A 57 -9.78 11.32 2.27
CA VAL A 57 -9.06 10.38 1.42
C VAL A 57 -8.32 11.12 0.32
N LYS A 58 -7.04 10.81 0.17
CA LYS A 58 -6.22 11.24 -0.96
C LYS A 58 -5.79 10.01 -1.75
N ILE A 59 -5.87 10.08 -3.06
CA ILE A 59 -5.48 8.98 -3.95
C ILE A 59 -4.20 9.36 -4.66
N PHE A 60 -3.23 8.45 -4.65
CA PHE A 60 -2.07 8.41 -5.53
C PHE A 60 -2.18 7.14 -6.37
N ASP A 61 -2.60 7.28 -7.62
CA ASP A 61 -2.88 6.18 -8.56
C ASP A 61 -1.94 6.17 -9.76
N GLN A 62 -0.70 6.61 -9.57
CA GLN A 62 0.30 6.72 -10.62
C GLN A 62 1.43 5.69 -10.49
N VAL A 63 1.21 4.61 -9.72
CA VAL A 63 2.23 3.57 -9.60
C VAL A 63 2.31 2.77 -10.90
N GLU A 64 3.52 2.72 -11.46
CA GLU A 64 3.82 1.96 -12.68
C GLU A 64 4.10 0.48 -12.36
N GLN A 65 3.96 -0.37 -13.38
CA GLN A 65 4.53 -1.71 -13.31
C GLN A 65 6.06 -1.59 -13.19
N ASP A 66 6.70 -2.33 -12.29
CA ASP A 66 8.10 -2.13 -11.92
C ASP A 66 8.37 -0.70 -11.40
N PRO A 67 7.82 -0.33 -10.23
CA PRO A 67 7.77 1.04 -9.77
C PRO A 67 9.16 1.62 -9.58
N THR A 68 9.30 2.87 -10.00
CA THR A 68 10.57 3.60 -9.94
C THR A 68 10.72 4.38 -8.63
N LEU A 69 11.95 4.82 -8.35
CA LEU A 69 12.20 5.76 -7.26
C LEU A 69 11.34 7.02 -7.39
N ARG A 70 11.12 7.49 -8.63
CA ARG A 70 10.25 8.64 -8.91
C ARG A 70 8.80 8.39 -8.49
N ASN A 71 8.25 7.20 -8.74
CA ASN A 71 6.89 6.85 -8.25
C ASN A 71 6.82 6.93 -6.72
N LEU A 72 7.84 6.42 -6.04
CA LEU A 72 7.90 6.47 -4.58
C LEU A 72 7.97 7.91 -4.05
N GLU A 73 8.84 8.74 -4.63
CA GLU A 73 8.98 10.15 -4.25
C GLU A 73 7.66 10.91 -4.42
N MET A 74 6.97 10.74 -5.54
CA MET A 74 5.67 11.38 -5.80
C MET A 74 4.59 10.92 -4.81
N ALA A 75 4.59 9.64 -4.44
CA ALA A 75 3.67 9.11 -3.43
C ALA A 75 3.95 9.74 -2.05
N ILE A 76 5.23 9.87 -1.68
CA ILE A 76 5.66 10.53 -0.43
C ILE A 76 5.26 12.01 -0.43
N GLU A 77 5.56 12.76 -1.50
CA GLU A 77 5.18 14.16 -1.65
C GLU A 77 3.65 14.35 -1.48
N THR A 78 2.88 13.46 -2.11
CA THR A 78 1.41 13.45 -1.99
C THR A 78 0.98 13.23 -0.54
N GLY A 79 1.58 12.27 0.16
CA GLY A 79 1.26 11.96 1.54
C GLY A 79 1.65 13.07 2.52
N VAL A 80 2.82 13.70 2.31
CA VAL A 80 3.27 14.85 3.11
C VAL A 80 2.32 16.03 2.94
N GLY A 81 2.03 16.43 1.69
CA GLY A 81 1.12 17.55 1.40
C GLY A 81 -0.30 17.33 1.91
N PHE A 82 -0.73 16.07 1.99
CA PHE A 82 -2.03 15.68 2.54
C PHE A 82 -2.02 15.52 4.06
N LEU A 83 -0.86 15.44 4.71
CA LEU A 83 -0.69 15.12 6.14
C LEU A 83 -1.33 13.77 6.48
N ALA A 84 -1.04 12.74 5.72
CA ALA A 84 -1.62 11.42 5.88
C ALA A 84 -1.37 10.84 7.29
N THR A 85 -2.39 10.22 7.88
CA THR A 85 -2.30 9.51 9.17
C THR A 85 -2.09 8.01 9.01
N GLY A 86 -2.39 7.48 7.82
CA GLY A 86 -2.20 6.07 7.46
C GLY A 86 -2.18 5.88 5.96
N VAL A 87 -1.64 4.75 5.52
CA VAL A 87 -1.49 4.38 4.10
C VAL A 87 -2.24 3.10 3.82
N LEU A 88 -3.00 3.10 2.73
CA LEU A 88 -3.69 1.93 2.19
C LEU A 88 -3.12 1.61 0.80
N GLY A 89 -2.39 0.50 0.67
CA GLY A 89 -1.93 -0.01 -0.61
C GLY A 89 -3.01 -0.88 -1.24
N PHE A 90 -3.47 -0.51 -2.43
CA PHE A 90 -4.55 -1.21 -3.14
C PHE A 90 -4.08 -1.59 -4.54
N GLY A 91 -3.91 -2.88 -4.80
CA GLY A 91 -3.48 -3.33 -6.12
C GLY A 91 -2.61 -4.59 -6.12
N GLY A 92 -1.79 -4.73 -7.15
CA GLY A 92 -0.79 -5.80 -7.25
C GLY A 92 0.45 -5.51 -6.38
N GLY A 93 1.53 -6.26 -6.64
CA GLY A 93 2.79 -6.10 -5.90
C GLY A 93 3.36 -4.68 -5.94
N SER A 94 3.34 -4.03 -7.11
CA SER A 94 3.91 -2.70 -7.31
C SER A 94 3.27 -1.61 -6.45
N PRO A 95 1.94 -1.41 -6.46
CA PRO A 95 1.28 -0.48 -5.53
C PRO A 95 1.53 -0.80 -4.07
N MET A 96 1.52 -2.09 -3.70
CA MET A 96 1.76 -2.50 -2.31
C MET A 96 3.20 -2.21 -1.86
N ASP A 97 4.18 -2.42 -2.71
CA ASP A 97 5.58 -2.14 -2.41
C ASP A 97 5.84 -0.63 -2.26
N VAL A 98 5.26 0.20 -3.14
CA VAL A 98 5.30 1.67 -2.99
C VAL A 98 4.59 2.10 -1.70
N ALA A 99 3.43 1.54 -1.38
CA ALA A 99 2.69 1.87 -0.17
C ALA A 99 3.48 1.59 1.12
N LYS A 100 4.21 0.46 1.17
CA LYS A 100 5.09 0.11 2.30
C LYS A 100 6.15 1.16 2.56
N LEU A 101 6.89 1.55 1.51
CA LEU A 101 7.94 2.55 1.64
C LEU A 101 7.36 3.95 1.85
N THR A 102 6.23 4.28 1.22
CA THR A 102 5.54 5.55 1.49
C THR A 102 5.17 5.65 2.98
N ALA A 103 4.57 4.62 3.57
CA ALA A 103 4.26 4.59 4.99
C ALA A 103 5.50 4.78 5.88
N LEU A 104 6.64 4.19 5.48
CA LEU A 104 7.91 4.38 6.17
C LEU A 104 8.36 5.84 6.12
N PHE A 105 8.50 6.40 4.93
CA PHE A 105 9.07 7.74 4.75
C PHE A 105 8.18 8.88 5.26
N LEU A 106 6.89 8.66 5.38
CA LEU A 106 5.97 9.63 6.01
C LEU A 106 6.17 9.77 7.53
N SER A 107 6.93 8.87 8.15
CA SER A 107 7.10 8.85 9.61
C SER A 107 8.56 8.74 10.09
N SER A 108 9.42 8.01 9.39
CA SER A 108 10.73 7.63 9.93
C SER A 108 11.80 8.71 9.83
N GLY A 109 11.73 9.59 8.85
CA GLY A 109 12.83 10.51 8.52
C GLY A 109 14.09 9.81 8.01
N GLU A 110 14.02 8.52 7.64
CA GLU A 110 15.15 7.77 7.11
C GLU A 110 15.58 8.26 5.73
N ASN A 111 16.87 8.05 5.41
CA ASN A 111 17.38 8.33 4.07
C ASN A 111 17.15 7.11 3.17
N ILE A 112 16.65 7.33 1.97
CA ILE A 112 16.31 6.28 1.01
C ILE A 112 17.52 5.40 0.64
N GLU A 113 18.72 5.97 0.58
CA GLU A 113 19.93 5.21 0.27
C GLU A 113 20.36 4.26 1.39
N SER A 114 19.86 4.48 2.61
CA SER A 114 20.24 3.68 3.78
C SER A 114 19.37 2.46 4.03
N ILE A 115 18.22 2.34 3.36
CA ILE A 115 17.22 1.30 3.66
C ILE A 115 17.42 -0.01 2.89
N TRP A 116 18.25 0.00 1.86
CA TRP A 116 18.39 -1.15 0.95
C TRP A 116 19.08 -2.35 1.62
N GLY A 117 18.51 -3.53 1.38
CA GLY A 117 18.99 -4.79 1.94
C GLY A 117 18.14 -5.28 3.11
N VAL A 118 18.71 -6.18 3.92
CA VAL A 118 18.01 -6.87 5.00
C VAL A 118 18.24 -6.15 6.33
N ASN A 119 17.14 -5.88 7.07
CA ASN A 119 17.15 -5.29 8.41
C ASN A 119 17.87 -3.93 8.50
N LYS A 120 17.83 -3.13 7.45
CA LYS A 120 18.41 -1.78 7.44
C LYS A 120 17.45 -0.72 7.95
N ILE A 121 16.14 -0.94 7.79
CA ILE A 121 15.07 -0.05 8.22
C ILE A 121 14.93 -0.13 9.74
N LYS A 122 14.87 1.03 10.38
CA LYS A 122 14.69 1.17 11.85
C LYS A 122 13.28 1.60 12.22
N GLY A 123 12.57 2.26 11.32
CA GLY A 123 11.22 2.78 11.54
C GLY A 123 11.22 4.04 12.42
N PRO A 124 10.07 4.49 12.89
CA PRO A 124 8.75 3.88 12.67
C PRO A 124 8.19 4.12 11.26
N ARG A 125 7.05 3.50 10.94
CA ARG A 125 6.21 3.85 9.78
C ARG A 125 4.82 4.31 10.24
N LEU A 126 4.07 4.97 9.35
CA LEU A 126 2.62 5.15 9.54
C LEU A 126 1.89 3.80 9.52
N PRO A 127 0.70 3.71 10.13
CA PRO A 127 -0.19 2.57 9.98
C PRO A 127 -0.39 2.21 8.50
N LEU A 128 -0.36 0.93 8.20
CA LEU A 128 -0.38 0.39 6.84
C LEU A 128 -1.37 -0.77 6.70
N ILE A 129 -2.26 -0.65 5.73
CA ILE A 129 -3.14 -1.74 5.29
C ILE A 129 -2.85 -2.06 3.83
N LEU A 130 -2.81 -3.35 3.49
CA LEU A 130 -2.62 -3.80 2.12
C LEU A 130 -3.81 -4.63 1.66
N VAL A 131 -4.29 -4.32 0.45
CA VAL A 131 -5.43 -4.94 -0.22
C VAL A 131 -4.98 -5.44 -1.59
N PRO A 132 -4.59 -6.72 -1.71
CA PRO A 132 -4.16 -7.26 -2.99
C PRO A 132 -5.33 -7.43 -3.96
N THR A 133 -5.11 -7.11 -5.23
CA THR A 133 -6.05 -7.38 -6.33
C THR A 133 -5.55 -8.49 -7.26
N THR A 134 -4.32 -8.97 -7.06
CA THR A 134 -3.72 -10.08 -7.80
C THR A 134 -3.34 -11.20 -6.85
N ALA A 135 -3.44 -12.44 -7.30
CA ALA A 135 -2.98 -13.61 -6.57
C ALA A 135 -1.58 -14.01 -7.04
N GLY A 136 -0.61 -14.09 -6.12
CA GLY A 136 0.73 -14.62 -6.44
C GLY A 136 1.90 -13.87 -5.83
N THR A 137 1.85 -12.55 -5.65
CA THR A 137 3.01 -11.78 -5.17
C THR A 137 3.29 -11.99 -3.67
N GLY A 138 2.25 -12.17 -2.86
CA GLY A 138 2.37 -12.26 -1.42
C GLY A 138 2.87 -10.97 -0.75
N SER A 139 2.90 -9.85 -1.48
CA SER A 139 3.43 -8.59 -0.93
C SER A 139 2.63 -8.13 0.29
N GLU A 140 1.34 -8.43 0.37
CA GLU A 140 0.46 -8.08 1.48
C GLU A 140 0.83 -8.76 2.82
N VAL A 141 1.64 -9.81 2.79
CA VAL A 141 2.04 -10.56 3.99
C VAL A 141 3.55 -10.66 4.18
N THR A 142 4.34 -10.03 3.31
CA THR A 142 5.81 -10.11 3.34
C THR A 142 6.47 -8.83 3.82
N PRO A 143 7.66 -8.93 4.45
CA PRO A 143 8.44 -7.78 4.91
C PRO A 143 9.27 -7.11 3.80
N VAL A 144 8.97 -7.39 2.53
CA VAL A 144 9.81 -7.00 1.39
C VAL A 144 9.11 -5.92 0.56
N SER A 145 9.88 -4.95 0.08
CA SER A 145 9.49 -4.00 -0.96
C SER A 145 10.62 -3.90 -1.98
N ILE A 146 10.26 -3.84 -3.28
CA ILE A 146 11.22 -3.78 -4.39
C ILE A 146 10.90 -2.56 -5.24
N ILE A 147 11.90 -1.70 -5.44
CA ILE A 147 11.81 -0.48 -6.26
C ILE A 147 12.93 -0.49 -7.31
N THR A 148 12.61 -0.02 -8.49
CA THR A 148 13.59 0.21 -9.55
C THR A 148 14.26 1.57 -9.31
N VAL A 149 15.56 1.53 -9.04
CA VAL A 149 16.40 2.73 -8.88
C VAL A 149 17.08 3.09 -10.20
N GLU A 150 18.05 4.01 -10.16
CA GLU A 150 18.80 4.41 -11.34
C GLU A 150 19.37 3.22 -12.12
N ASN A 151 19.60 3.40 -13.42
CA ASN A 151 20.11 2.37 -14.34
C ASN A 151 19.25 1.09 -14.44
N ARG A 152 17.95 1.17 -14.11
CA ARG A 152 17.02 0.03 -14.08
C ARG A 152 17.42 -1.10 -13.12
N GLU A 153 18.23 -0.78 -12.12
CA GLU A 153 18.57 -1.72 -11.06
C GLU A 153 17.37 -1.89 -10.12
N LYS A 154 16.98 -3.14 -9.82
CA LYS A 154 15.97 -3.43 -8.80
C LYS A 154 16.66 -3.54 -7.44
N ARG A 155 16.26 -2.68 -6.50
CA ARG A 155 16.71 -2.74 -5.11
C ARG A 155 15.57 -3.15 -4.20
N GLY A 156 15.88 -4.08 -3.31
CA GLY A 156 14.96 -4.57 -2.30
C GLY A 156 15.30 -4.04 -0.91
N ALA A 157 14.28 -3.68 -0.17
CA ALA A 157 14.35 -3.46 1.26
C ALA A 157 13.56 -4.56 1.97
N SER A 158 14.14 -5.18 2.99
CA SER A 158 13.50 -6.24 3.76
C SER A 158 13.62 -5.93 5.26
N SER A 159 12.50 -5.68 5.91
CA SER A 159 12.42 -5.40 7.34
C SER A 159 11.04 -5.70 7.88
N GLN A 160 10.98 -6.17 9.11
CA GLN A 160 9.70 -6.38 9.81
C GLN A 160 8.86 -5.11 9.92
N VAL A 161 9.48 -3.94 9.88
CA VAL A 161 8.79 -2.66 9.84
C VAL A 161 7.86 -2.52 8.63
N LEU A 162 8.18 -3.19 7.50
CA LEU A 162 7.38 -3.14 6.27
C LEU A 162 6.18 -4.11 6.26
N ILE A 163 6.06 -4.99 7.24
CA ILE A 163 4.89 -5.86 7.37
C ILE A 163 3.68 -4.97 7.70
N PRO A 164 2.54 -5.08 6.98
CA PRO A 164 1.37 -4.26 7.27
C PRO A 164 0.73 -4.62 8.61
N ASP A 165 -0.05 -3.70 9.16
CA ASP A 165 -0.85 -3.95 10.36
C ASP A 165 -2.03 -4.87 10.05
N LEU A 166 -2.56 -4.76 8.82
CA LEU A 166 -3.69 -5.55 8.35
C LEU A 166 -3.54 -5.87 6.86
N ALA A 167 -3.78 -7.12 6.49
CA ALA A 167 -3.97 -7.55 5.10
C ALA A 167 -5.44 -7.93 4.89
N ILE A 168 -6.06 -7.40 3.83
CA ILE A 168 -7.47 -7.67 3.49
C ILE A 168 -7.50 -8.36 2.13
N LEU A 169 -7.81 -9.65 2.14
CA LEU A 169 -7.82 -10.50 0.96
C LEU A 169 -9.26 -10.78 0.55
N ASP A 170 -9.75 -10.01 -0.41
CA ASP A 170 -11.09 -10.12 -0.96
C ASP A 170 -11.03 -10.72 -2.37
N PRO A 171 -11.43 -12.00 -2.55
CA PRO A 171 -11.38 -12.65 -3.86
C PRO A 171 -12.25 -11.96 -4.92
N SER A 172 -13.28 -11.22 -4.53
CA SER A 172 -14.14 -10.50 -5.49
C SER A 172 -13.38 -9.44 -6.28
N LEU A 173 -12.29 -8.90 -5.71
CA LEU A 173 -11.44 -7.89 -6.38
C LEU A 173 -10.64 -8.50 -7.55
N THR A 174 -10.27 -9.77 -7.45
CA THR A 174 -9.48 -10.45 -8.49
C THR A 174 -10.33 -10.83 -9.70
N MET A 175 -11.63 -11.00 -9.54
CA MET A 175 -12.54 -11.43 -10.61
C MET A 175 -12.76 -10.37 -11.68
N LYS A 176 -12.47 -9.12 -11.42
CA LYS A 176 -12.64 -8.00 -12.36
C LYS A 176 -11.39 -7.70 -13.18
N LEU A 177 -10.31 -8.42 -12.94
CA LEU A 177 -9.08 -8.26 -13.70
C LEU A 177 -9.17 -8.91 -15.06
N PRO A 178 -8.50 -8.34 -16.09
CA PRO A 178 -8.41 -9.00 -17.39
C PRO A 178 -7.79 -10.40 -17.29
N PRO A 179 -8.28 -11.38 -18.08
CA PRO A 179 -7.64 -12.69 -18.16
C PRO A 179 -6.19 -12.54 -18.67
N GLY A 180 -5.23 -12.91 -17.85
CA GLY A 180 -3.80 -12.83 -18.19
C GLY A 180 -2.96 -11.97 -17.26
N ILE A 181 -3.59 -11.38 -16.23
CA ILE A 181 -2.91 -10.76 -15.10
C ILE A 181 -2.83 -11.75 -13.94
#